data_48ed524f2912fe048757aa2560773a32
#
_entry.id   48ed524f2912fe048757aa2560773a32
#
_cell.length_a   1.000
_cell.length_b   1.000
_cell.length_c   1.000
_cell.angle_alpha   90.00
_cell.angle_beta   90.00
_cell.angle_gamma   90.00
#
_symmetry.space_group_name_H-M   'P 1'
#
loop_
_entity.id
_entity.type
_entity.pdbx_description
1 polymer ?
#
loop_
_entity_poly.entity_id
_entity_poly.type
_entity_poly.pdbx_seq_one_letter_code
_entity_poly.pdbx_strand_id
1 'polypeptide(L)'
;RLRAKYPQYKYVQTESECGWGSFDWKAAEHTFGLMNHYLGNGCEEYTFWNAILYDGGFSGWGWKQNALIHVDSKAGTATYTPEYYAVKHYSHYITPGSKILSYKAGKDDKTPVMIVMTPQKKQVVIAGNFNGEAKEVTVKLGNRYLCVTLQAHSLNTFVEK
;
A
#
# COMPACT_ATOMS: atom_id res chain seq x y z
N ARG A 1 2.94 -9.63 18.11
CA ARG A 1 3.19 -10.74 19.08
C ARG A 1 4.18 -11.76 18.56
N LEU A 2 4.05 -12.29 17.31
CA LEU A 2 4.96 -13.31 16.77
C LEU A 2 6.39 -12.79 16.67
N ARG A 3 6.61 -11.58 16.12
CA ARG A 3 7.95 -11.01 15.98
C ARG A 3 8.68 -10.81 17.32
N ALA A 4 7.95 -10.43 18.36
CA ALA A 4 8.53 -10.32 19.70
C ALA A 4 8.91 -11.68 20.31
N LYS A 5 8.16 -12.74 19.95
CA LYS A 5 8.41 -14.11 20.43
C LYS A 5 9.52 -14.82 19.64
N TYR A 6 9.62 -14.51 18.34
CA TYR A 6 10.54 -15.17 17.41
C TYR A 6 11.32 -14.15 16.58
N PRO A 7 12.17 -13.31 17.21
CA PRO A 7 12.87 -12.22 16.53
C PRO A 7 13.92 -12.68 15.51
N GLN A 8 14.31 -13.95 15.55
CA GLN A 8 15.30 -14.54 14.64
C GLN A 8 14.74 -14.84 13.24
N TYR A 9 13.42 -14.88 13.07
CA TYR A 9 12.79 -15.15 11.78
C TYR A 9 12.45 -13.87 11.03
N LYS A 10 12.56 -13.93 9.70
CA LYS A 10 11.97 -12.96 8.80
C LYS A 10 10.51 -13.28 8.59
N TYR A 11 9.69 -12.25 8.50
CA TYR A 11 8.25 -12.37 8.25
C TYR A 11 7.97 -11.84 6.86
N VAL A 12 7.33 -12.66 6.04
CA VAL A 12 6.95 -12.33 4.68
C VAL A 12 5.47 -12.60 4.50
N GLN A 13 4.81 -11.75 3.75
CA GLN A 13 3.45 -11.96 3.28
C GLN A 13 3.53 -12.48 1.84
N THR A 14 3.21 -13.75 1.63
CA THR A 14 3.45 -14.46 0.38
C THR A 14 2.28 -14.44 -0.59
N GLU A 15 1.08 -14.12 -0.09
CA GLU A 15 -0.13 -14.03 -0.89
C GLU A 15 -1.14 -13.10 -0.21
N SER A 16 -1.62 -12.10 -0.93
CA SER A 16 -2.72 -11.24 -0.49
C SER A 16 -4.01 -11.62 -1.22
N GLU A 17 -5.13 -11.11 -0.72
CA GLU A 17 -6.42 -11.31 -1.37
C GLU A 17 -6.40 -10.81 -2.81
N CYS A 18 -6.91 -11.64 -3.73
CA CYS A 18 -6.99 -11.33 -5.14
C CYS A 18 -8.27 -10.56 -5.54
N GLY A 19 -9.11 -10.19 -4.57
CA GLY A 19 -10.35 -9.45 -4.78
C GLY A 19 -11.39 -10.20 -5.62
N TRP A 20 -12.39 -9.46 -6.12
CA TRP A 20 -13.56 -9.98 -6.84
C TRP A 20 -13.64 -9.53 -8.29
N GLY A 21 -12.55 -9.00 -8.84
CA GLY A 21 -12.50 -8.45 -10.18
C GLY A 21 -13.27 -7.13 -10.34
N SER A 22 -13.40 -6.35 -9.27
CA SER A 22 -14.08 -5.05 -9.29
C SER A 22 -13.25 -3.99 -9.98
N PHE A 23 -11.92 -4.03 -9.83
CA PHE A 23 -10.97 -3.04 -10.36
C PHE A 23 -11.34 -1.59 -10.00
N ASP A 24 -11.98 -1.39 -8.86
CA ASP A 24 -12.44 -0.09 -8.37
C ASP A 24 -11.47 0.53 -7.37
N TRP A 25 -11.73 1.80 -7.00
CA TRP A 25 -10.91 2.51 -6.03
C TRP A 25 -10.96 1.91 -4.62
N LYS A 26 -12.08 1.26 -4.27
CA LYS A 26 -12.22 0.58 -2.97
C LYS A 26 -11.26 -0.59 -2.84
N ALA A 27 -11.01 -1.32 -3.93
CA ALA A 27 -9.99 -2.38 -3.96
C ALA A 27 -8.57 -1.79 -3.78
N ALA A 28 -8.29 -0.61 -4.35
CA ALA A 28 -7.03 0.09 -4.11
C ALA A 28 -6.84 0.52 -2.65
N GLU A 29 -7.87 1.08 -2.01
CA GLU A 29 -7.83 1.45 -0.59
C GLU A 29 -7.60 0.22 0.30
N HIS A 30 -8.27 -0.90 0.00
CA HIS A 30 -8.08 -2.17 0.70
C HIS A 30 -6.63 -2.66 0.58
N THR A 31 -6.10 -2.73 -0.64
CA THR A 31 -4.70 -3.12 -0.91
C THR A 31 -3.70 -2.21 -0.21
N PHE A 32 -3.93 -0.90 -0.26
CA PHE A 32 -3.08 0.07 0.44
C PHE A 32 -3.09 -0.15 1.96
N GLY A 33 -4.28 -0.39 2.54
CA GLY A 33 -4.45 -0.70 3.95
C GLY A 33 -3.75 -2.00 4.36
N LEU A 34 -3.87 -3.06 3.56
CA LEU A 34 -3.17 -4.33 3.79
C LEU A 34 -1.66 -4.15 3.79
N MET A 35 -1.10 -3.46 2.80
CA MET A 35 0.34 -3.19 2.74
C MET A 35 0.81 -2.38 3.96
N ASN A 36 0.05 -1.33 4.34
CA ASN A 36 0.33 -0.56 5.55
C ASN A 36 0.34 -1.45 6.80
N HIS A 37 -0.65 -2.34 6.92
CA HIS A 37 -0.77 -3.26 8.05
C HIS A 37 0.41 -4.24 8.11
N TYR A 38 0.67 -4.98 7.03
CA TYR A 38 1.71 -6.01 7.04
C TYR A 38 3.11 -5.44 7.23
N LEU A 39 3.48 -4.44 6.43
CA LEU A 39 4.79 -3.79 6.51
C LEU A 39 4.96 -3.07 7.86
N GLY A 40 3.94 -2.34 8.32
CA GLY A 40 3.94 -1.66 9.62
C GLY A 40 4.07 -2.61 10.81
N ASN A 41 3.61 -3.86 10.68
CA ASN A 41 3.78 -4.90 11.69
C ASN A 41 5.07 -5.73 11.52
N GLY A 42 5.92 -5.34 10.59
CA GLY A 42 7.27 -5.87 10.44
C GLY A 42 7.40 -7.04 9.46
N CYS A 43 6.47 -7.19 8.51
CA CYS A 43 6.75 -7.96 7.31
C CYS A 43 7.84 -7.27 6.51
N GLU A 44 8.79 -8.05 6.00
CA GLU A 44 9.93 -7.56 5.22
C GLU A 44 9.66 -7.63 3.71
N GLU A 45 8.67 -8.43 3.31
CA GLU A 45 8.24 -8.61 1.93
C GLU A 45 6.72 -8.67 1.86
N TYR A 46 6.16 -8.18 0.75
CA TYR A 46 4.74 -8.24 0.43
C TYR A 46 4.55 -8.67 -1.02
N THR A 47 3.89 -9.80 -1.22
CA THR A 47 3.58 -10.33 -2.54
C THR A 47 2.12 -10.10 -2.86
N PHE A 48 1.85 -9.38 -3.95
CA PHE A 48 0.50 -9.16 -4.44
C PHE A 48 0.08 -10.26 -5.41
N TRP A 49 -1.09 -10.80 -5.24
CA TRP A 49 -1.71 -11.79 -6.13
C TRP A 49 -2.95 -11.16 -6.79
N ASN A 50 -3.01 -10.99 -8.09
CA ASN A 50 -2.12 -11.35 -9.18
C ASN A 50 -1.42 -10.10 -9.76
N ALA A 51 -0.26 -10.29 -10.40
CA ALA A 51 0.40 -9.16 -11.06
C ALA A 51 -0.30 -8.79 -12.37
N ILE A 52 -0.60 -9.75 -13.23
CA ILE A 52 -1.21 -9.55 -14.55
C ILE A 52 -2.31 -10.58 -14.77
N LEU A 53 -3.48 -10.13 -15.18
CA LEU A 53 -4.57 -10.98 -15.64
C LEU A 53 -5.13 -10.45 -16.96
N TYR A 54 -5.78 -11.32 -17.74
CA TYR A 54 -6.36 -10.97 -19.02
C TYR A 54 -7.83 -11.43 -19.10
N ASP A 55 -8.58 -10.83 -20.01
CA ASP A 55 -9.94 -11.20 -20.41
C ASP A 55 -10.90 -11.44 -19.24
N GLY A 56 -10.96 -10.47 -18.32
CA GLY A 56 -11.87 -10.47 -17.17
C GLY A 56 -11.32 -11.09 -15.90
N GLY A 57 -10.07 -11.61 -15.92
CA GLY A 57 -9.37 -12.06 -14.72
C GLY A 57 -9.97 -13.30 -14.06
N PHE A 58 -10.51 -14.24 -14.85
CA PHE A 58 -11.08 -15.46 -14.29
C PHE A 58 -9.99 -16.43 -13.81
N SER A 59 -10.18 -16.98 -12.61
CA SER A 59 -9.37 -18.09 -12.10
C SER A 59 -9.73 -19.40 -12.81
N GLY A 60 -8.90 -20.44 -12.64
CA GLY A 60 -9.22 -21.80 -13.09
C GLY A 60 -10.50 -22.38 -12.47
N TRP A 61 -11.01 -21.81 -11.39
CA TRP A 61 -12.28 -22.20 -10.76
C TRP A 61 -13.48 -21.30 -11.14
N GLY A 62 -13.28 -20.37 -12.09
CA GLY A 62 -14.35 -19.56 -12.66
C GLY A 62 -14.75 -18.31 -11.90
N TRP A 63 -14.06 -17.92 -10.84
CA TRP A 63 -14.31 -16.63 -10.19
C TRP A 63 -13.39 -15.54 -10.71
N LYS A 64 -13.86 -14.31 -10.68
CA LYS A 64 -13.07 -13.13 -11.04
C LYS A 64 -12.08 -12.78 -9.95
N GLN A 65 -10.93 -12.27 -10.36
CA GLN A 65 -9.84 -11.82 -9.49
C GLN A 65 -9.36 -10.44 -9.92
N ASN A 66 -8.82 -9.69 -8.97
CA ASN A 66 -8.13 -8.44 -9.25
C ASN A 66 -6.67 -8.70 -9.68
N ALA A 67 -6.09 -7.73 -10.38
CA ALA A 67 -4.69 -7.74 -10.79
C ALA A 67 -4.15 -6.31 -10.82
N LEU A 68 -2.84 -6.16 -10.78
CA LEU A 68 -2.21 -4.85 -10.95
C LEU A 68 -2.33 -4.34 -12.39
N ILE A 69 -2.30 -5.25 -13.35
CA ILE A 69 -2.42 -4.95 -14.77
C ILE A 69 -3.49 -5.86 -15.36
N HIS A 70 -4.47 -5.25 -16.02
CA HIS A 70 -5.51 -5.95 -16.77
C HIS A 70 -5.21 -5.84 -18.28
N VAL A 71 -5.20 -6.98 -18.96
CA VAL A 71 -4.96 -7.07 -20.41
C VAL A 71 -6.26 -7.45 -21.11
N ASP A 72 -6.65 -6.67 -22.12
CA ASP A 72 -7.69 -7.03 -23.09
C ASP A 72 -7.01 -7.64 -24.31
N SER A 73 -7.11 -8.97 -24.46
CA SER A 73 -6.44 -9.68 -25.55
C SER A 73 -7.06 -9.38 -26.92
N LYS A 74 -8.35 -8.99 -26.98
CA LYS A 74 -9.05 -8.65 -28.21
C LYS A 74 -8.69 -7.25 -28.69
N ALA A 75 -8.62 -6.29 -27.78
CA ALA A 75 -8.22 -4.92 -28.07
C ALA A 75 -6.70 -4.75 -28.18
N GLY A 76 -5.91 -5.69 -27.68
CA GLY A 76 -4.45 -5.59 -27.59
C GLY A 76 -3.98 -4.49 -26.65
N THR A 77 -4.74 -4.21 -25.59
CA THR A 77 -4.45 -3.12 -24.64
C THR A 77 -4.15 -3.64 -23.25
N ALA A 78 -3.31 -2.89 -22.52
CA ALA A 78 -3.02 -3.15 -21.12
C ALA A 78 -3.37 -1.91 -20.28
N THR A 79 -4.07 -2.11 -19.16
CA THR A 79 -4.52 -1.04 -18.27
C THR A 79 -3.97 -1.27 -16.87
N TYR A 80 -3.36 -0.25 -16.28
CA TYR A 80 -3.00 -0.25 -14.87
C TYR A 80 -4.25 -0.04 -14.02
N THR A 81 -4.47 -0.96 -13.07
CA THR A 81 -5.63 -0.90 -12.19
C THR A 81 -5.40 0.08 -11.02
N PRO A 82 -6.44 0.45 -10.28
CA PRO A 82 -6.27 1.22 -9.05
C PRO A 82 -5.33 0.57 -8.03
N GLU A 83 -5.32 -0.76 -7.91
CA GLU A 83 -4.39 -1.48 -7.03
C GLU A 83 -2.93 -1.34 -7.47
N TYR A 84 -2.64 -1.23 -8.77
CA TYR A 84 -1.29 -0.93 -9.24
C TYR A 84 -0.77 0.36 -8.61
N TYR A 85 -1.58 1.41 -8.58
CA TYR A 85 -1.18 2.67 -7.99
C TYR A 85 -1.04 2.57 -6.47
N ALA A 86 -1.92 1.82 -5.79
CA ALA A 86 -1.79 1.56 -4.37
C ALA A 86 -0.45 0.86 -4.04
N VAL A 87 -0.11 -0.20 -4.76
CA VAL A 87 1.17 -0.92 -4.61
C VAL A 87 2.35 -0.01 -4.94
N LYS A 88 2.25 0.83 -5.96
CA LYS A 88 3.29 1.77 -6.38
C LYS A 88 3.67 2.76 -5.29
N HIS A 89 2.73 3.23 -4.44
CA HIS A 89 3.05 4.09 -3.30
C HIS A 89 4.05 3.46 -2.33
N TYR A 90 4.07 2.14 -2.21
CA TYR A 90 5.02 1.43 -1.36
C TYR A 90 6.26 0.99 -2.16
N SER A 91 6.06 0.25 -3.25
CA SER A 91 7.13 -0.41 -3.98
C SER A 91 8.15 0.56 -4.61
N HIS A 92 7.70 1.76 -5.00
CA HIS A 92 8.57 2.78 -5.59
C HIS A 92 9.42 3.51 -4.55
N TYR A 93 8.91 3.67 -3.33
CA TYR A 93 9.54 4.51 -2.31
C TYR A 93 10.20 3.73 -1.17
N ILE A 94 9.81 2.48 -0.94
CA ILE A 94 10.44 1.59 0.04
C ILE A 94 11.45 0.71 -0.68
N THR A 95 12.68 1.22 -0.81
CA THR A 95 13.77 0.46 -1.43
C THR A 95 14.41 -0.50 -0.42
N PRO A 96 15.09 -1.58 -0.88
CA PRO A 96 15.80 -2.49 0.00
C PRO A 96 16.75 -1.76 0.96
N GLY A 97 16.72 -2.13 2.24
CA GLY A 97 17.45 -1.46 3.31
C GLY A 97 16.73 -0.26 3.95
N SER A 98 15.54 0.10 3.47
CA SER A 98 14.69 1.08 4.14
C SER A 98 14.23 0.57 5.52
N LYS A 99 13.98 1.51 6.44
CA LYS A 99 13.47 1.21 7.79
C LYS A 99 12.12 1.87 7.98
N ILE A 100 11.12 1.09 8.34
CA ILE A 100 9.82 1.62 8.77
C ILE A 100 9.97 2.12 10.18
N LEU A 101 9.63 3.39 10.40
CA LEU A 101 9.76 4.04 11.69
C LEU A 101 8.47 3.85 12.50
N SER A 102 8.64 3.55 13.79
CA SER A 102 7.52 3.57 14.73
C SER A 102 7.09 5.02 15.00
N TYR A 103 5.80 5.24 15.14
CA TYR A 103 5.22 6.53 15.48
C TYR A 103 4.03 6.36 16.41
N LYS A 104 3.65 7.46 17.07
CA LYS A 104 2.43 7.53 17.87
C LYS A 104 1.38 8.28 17.06
N ALA A 105 0.22 7.68 16.89
CA ALA A 105 -0.93 8.32 16.25
C ALA A 105 -2.19 8.13 17.09
N GLY A 106 -3.20 8.95 16.84
CA GLY A 106 -4.57 8.65 17.22
C GLY A 106 -5.06 7.38 16.52
N LYS A 107 -6.08 6.74 17.09
CA LYS A 107 -6.74 5.61 16.40
C LYS A 107 -7.61 6.15 15.27
N ASP A 108 -7.19 5.92 14.06
CA ASP A 108 -7.98 6.23 12.87
C ASP A 108 -7.62 5.22 11.76
N ASP A 109 -8.42 4.18 11.68
CA ASP A 109 -8.23 3.09 10.74
C ASP A 109 -8.48 3.51 9.28
N LYS A 110 -9.13 4.68 9.08
CA LYS A 110 -9.41 5.24 7.75
C LYS A 110 -8.33 6.21 7.26
N THR A 111 -7.31 6.48 8.07
CA THR A 111 -6.19 7.33 7.68
C THR A 111 -4.86 6.61 7.97
N PRO A 112 -4.57 5.52 7.21
CA PRO A 112 -3.32 4.80 7.39
C PRO A 112 -2.14 5.69 7.03
N VAL A 113 -1.11 5.65 7.86
CA VAL A 113 0.15 6.40 7.66
C VAL A 113 1.31 5.43 7.84
N MET A 114 2.36 5.58 7.06
CA MET A 114 3.64 4.92 7.24
C MET A 114 4.77 5.93 7.08
N ILE A 115 5.73 5.89 7.98
CA ILE A 115 6.92 6.72 7.92
C ILE A 115 8.11 5.82 7.65
N VAL A 116 8.86 6.12 6.60
CA VAL A 116 9.98 5.32 6.13
C VAL A 116 11.26 6.15 6.13
N MET A 117 12.34 5.59 6.61
CA MET A 117 13.69 6.11 6.44
C MET A 117 14.39 5.30 5.35
N THR A 118 14.75 5.94 4.25
CA THR A 118 15.46 5.30 3.15
C THR A 118 16.95 5.05 3.51
N PRO A 119 17.68 4.20 2.77
CA PRO A 119 19.12 4.02 2.95
C PRO A 119 19.92 5.33 2.81
N GLN A 120 19.41 6.28 2.00
CA GLN A 120 19.98 7.61 1.81
C GLN A 120 19.62 8.60 2.94
N LYS A 121 19.02 8.09 4.02
CA LYS A 121 18.57 8.87 5.19
C LYS A 121 17.50 9.94 4.87
N LYS A 122 16.76 9.77 3.77
CA LYS A 122 15.59 10.59 3.45
C LYS A 122 14.34 10.01 4.11
N GLN A 123 13.48 10.87 4.60
CA GLN A 123 12.19 10.47 5.14
C GLN A 123 11.13 10.45 4.03
N VAL A 124 10.31 9.41 4.03
CA VAL A 124 9.15 9.26 3.16
C VAL A 124 7.93 9.03 4.05
N VAL A 125 6.87 9.78 3.79
CA VAL A 125 5.56 9.58 4.44
C VAL A 125 4.58 9.08 3.40
N ILE A 126 4.05 7.88 3.61
CA ILE A 126 3.01 7.26 2.79
C ILE A 126 1.72 7.34 3.58
N ALA A 127 0.68 8.00 3.05
CA ALA A 127 -0.56 8.24 3.77
C ALA A 127 -1.79 8.09 2.87
N GLY A 128 -2.84 7.44 3.39
CA GLY A 128 -4.14 7.35 2.76
C GLY A 128 -5.21 8.12 3.52
N ASN A 129 -6.23 8.58 2.82
CA ASN A 129 -7.47 9.05 3.41
C ASN A 129 -8.64 8.29 2.80
N PHE A 130 -9.23 7.35 3.54
CA PHE A 130 -10.36 6.52 3.11
C PHE A 130 -11.71 7.12 3.57
N ASN A 131 -11.71 8.35 4.06
CA ASN A 131 -12.92 9.07 4.41
C ASN A 131 -13.52 9.74 3.17
N GLY A 132 -14.83 9.96 3.17
CA GLY A 132 -15.55 10.71 2.13
C GLY A 132 -15.31 12.22 2.14
N GLU A 133 -14.47 12.72 3.06
CA GLU A 133 -14.15 14.15 3.21
C GLU A 133 -12.63 14.34 3.26
N ALA A 134 -12.18 15.53 2.90
CA ALA A 134 -10.78 15.92 3.03
C ALA A 134 -10.37 15.97 4.51
N LYS A 135 -9.13 15.60 4.80
CA LYS A 135 -8.61 15.52 6.16
C LYS A 135 -7.26 16.21 6.30
N GLU A 136 -7.17 17.10 7.28
CA GLU A 136 -5.88 17.66 7.67
C GLU A 136 -5.08 16.66 8.50
N VAL A 137 -3.84 16.44 8.10
CA VAL A 137 -2.90 15.53 8.76
C VAL A 137 -1.61 16.27 9.07
N THR A 138 -1.16 16.17 10.32
CA THR A 138 0.14 16.68 10.75
C THR A 138 1.02 15.51 11.19
N VAL A 139 2.14 15.33 10.52
CA VAL A 139 3.16 14.33 10.87
C VAL A 139 4.38 15.01 11.42
N LYS A 140 4.77 14.71 12.66
CA LYS A 140 6.01 15.19 13.27
C LYS A 140 7.18 14.31 12.86
N LEU A 141 8.18 14.89 12.23
CA LEU A 141 9.38 14.26 11.72
C LEU A 141 10.63 14.84 12.40
N GLY A 142 10.95 14.33 13.58
CA GLY A 142 11.98 14.95 14.45
C GLY A 142 11.57 16.34 14.91
N ASN A 143 12.31 17.37 14.51
CA ASN A 143 12.01 18.77 14.81
C ASN A 143 11.20 19.50 13.73
N ARG A 144 10.79 18.79 12.69
CA ARG A 144 9.99 19.33 11.57
C ARG A 144 8.58 18.77 11.59
N TYR A 145 7.69 19.42 10.87
CA TYR A 145 6.30 19.01 10.71
C TYR A 145 5.94 18.99 9.22
N LEU A 146 5.28 17.93 8.80
CA LEU A 146 4.57 17.85 7.54
C LEU A 146 3.09 18.11 7.84
N CYS A 147 2.57 19.27 7.39
CA CYS A 147 1.15 19.62 7.51
C CYS A 147 0.54 19.59 6.12
N VAL A 148 -0.43 18.71 5.89
CA VAL A 148 -1.04 18.49 4.57
C VAL A 148 -2.52 18.22 4.70
N THR A 149 -3.27 18.59 3.67
CA THR A 149 -4.68 18.18 3.50
C THR A 149 -4.73 17.00 2.54
N LEU A 150 -5.13 15.84 3.03
CA LEU A 150 -5.38 14.65 2.22
C LEU A 150 -6.81 14.74 1.68
N GLN A 151 -6.98 14.73 0.37
CA GLN A 151 -8.31 14.74 -0.25
C GLN A 151 -9.10 13.48 0.11
N ALA A 152 -10.43 13.53 0.01
CA ALA A 152 -11.29 12.36 0.17
C ALA A 152 -10.84 11.23 -0.76
N HIS A 153 -10.85 9.99 -0.28
CA HIS A 153 -10.50 8.80 -1.05
C HIS A 153 -9.17 8.93 -1.81
N SER A 154 -8.11 9.36 -1.12
CA SER A 154 -6.80 9.61 -1.74
C SER A 154 -5.66 8.80 -1.14
N LEU A 155 -4.70 8.46 -1.99
CA LEU A 155 -3.42 7.85 -1.62
C LEU A 155 -2.30 8.83 -1.94
N ASN A 156 -1.37 9.02 -1.00
CA ASN A 156 -0.39 10.11 -1.06
C ASN A 156 0.98 9.62 -0.62
N THR A 157 2.02 10.15 -1.25
CA THR A 157 3.41 9.96 -0.80
C THR A 157 4.14 11.31 -0.81
N PHE A 158 4.76 11.61 0.31
CA PHE A 158 5.56 12.82 0.53
C PHE A 158 7.01 12.40 0.74
N VAL A 159 7.90 12.98 -0.06
CA VAL A 159 9.33 12.66 -0.02
C VAL A 159 10.10 13.89 0.44
N GLU A 160 10.99 13.70 1.40
CA GLU A 160 11.92 14.75 1.83
C GLU A 160 12.85 15.10 0.67
N LYS A 161 12.98 16.40 0.38
CA LYS A 161 13.89 16.93 -0.64
C LYS A 161 15.35 16.94 -0.18
#